data_eb2a70ed4436934908b5dc754c72170a
#
_entry.id   eb2a70ed4436934908b5dc754c72170a
#
_cell.length_a   1.000
_cell.length_b   1.000
_cell.length_c   1.000
_cell.angle_alpha   90.00
_cell.angle_beta   90.00
_cell.angle_gamma   90.00
#
_symmetry.space_group_name_H-M   'P 1'
#
loop_
_entity.id
_entity.type
_entity.pdbx_description
1 polymer ?
#
loop_
_entity_poly.entity_id
_entity_poly.type
_entity_poly.pdbx_seq_one_letter_code
_entity_poly.pdbx_strand_id
1 'polypeptide(L)'
;MTIDLYINEANDYAHDIGAPVYHPHVSVIHYDEVGEIRHTLNRFNCYGIFLQQEFPEGLTYGIGTYHEGDGSLLALSPGQIGGKQDDGTRRQYHGWVLLFDNVFIQGTAIEQKLDGYQFFSYNSNEALILTPEEKDIIYRLMAKLRQELETQSQSFGHDDIVRNYILLILDYCNRFYFRQFKEMAAEGSDILSRFQQVLTDYYTHGLQKTYGLPSVKYCASELCLSPGYFGDIIRDALGESPKDYIRNFVVLRAKNLILSGKAIVQVAEELGFEYPQHFTRMFKNTTGMTPREFFDNQRKK
;
A
#
# COMPACT_ATOMS: atom_id res chain seq x y z
N MET A 1 -10.40 -20.90 -2.63
CA MET A 1 -10.84 -19.89 -1.68
C MET A 1 -12.21 -19.42 -2.13
N THR A 2 -13.26 -19.68 -1.37
CA THR A 2 -14.64 -19.35 -1.75
C THR A 2 -14.99 -18.04 -1.07
N ILE A 3 -15.52 -17.04 -1.82
CA ILE A 3 -16.01 -15.78 -1.27
C ILE A 3 -17.37 -16.04 -0.62
N ASP A 4 -17.54 -15.63 0.64
CA ASP A 4 -18.78 -15.81 1.38
C ASP A 4 -19.78 -14.69 1.06
N LEU A 5 -19.29 -13.46 0.86
CA LEU A 5 -20.15 -12.30 0.61
C LEU A 5 -19.52 -11.34 -0.42
N TYR A 6 -20.35 -10.80 -1.32
CA TYR A 6 -19.98 -9.73 -2.24
C TYR A 6 -20.57 -8.42 -1.75
N ILE A 7 -19.72 -7.50 -1.35
CA ILE A 7 -20.06 -6.13 -0.91
C ILE A 7 -20.04 -5.24 -2.15
N ASN A 8 -21.18 -5.11 -2.82
CA ASN A 8 -21.30 -4.31 -4.05
C ASN A 8 -21.52 -2.83 -3.74
N GLU A 9 -22.25 -2.53 -2.67
CA GLU A 9 -22.56 -1.20 -2.17
C GLU A 9 -22.12 -1.07 -0.71
N ALA A 10 -21.92 0.15 -0.24
CA ALA A 10 -21.42 0.45 1.10
C ALA A 10 -22.29 -0.15 2.23
N ASN A 11 -23.58 -0.35 1.99
CA ASN A 11 -24.52 -0.86 2.99
C ASN A 11 -24.67 -2.38 3.01
N ASP A 12 -24.15 -3.11 2.03
CA ASP A 12 -24.29 -4.57 1.97
C ASP A 12 -23.71 -5.27 3.21
N TYR A 13 -22.56 -4.77 3.68
CA TYR A 13 -21.93 -5.31 4.89
C TYR A 13 -22.77 -4.99 6.15
N ALA A 14 -23.32 -3.78 6.24
CA ALA A 14 -24.19 -3.40 7.35
C ALA A 14 -25.45 -4.29 7.40
N HIS A 15 -26.05 -4.57 6.24
CA HIS A 15 -27.21 -5.46 6.14
C HIS A 15 -26.88 -6.90 6.57
N ASP A 16 -25.71 -7.45 6.16
CA ASP A 16 -25.30 -8.83 6.52
C ASP A 16 -25.12 -9.00 8.03
N ILE A 17 -24.53 -7.99 8.70
CA ILE A 17 -24.26 -8.06 10.15
C ILE A 17 -25.36 -7.47 11.03
N GLY A 18 -26.44 -6.95 10.43
CA GLY A 18 -27.56 -6.34 11.16
C GLY A 18 -27.27 -4.97 11.75
N ALA A 19 -26.29 -4.24 11.19
CA ALA A 19 -25.99 -2.87 11.60
C ALA A 19 -26.98 -1.85 10.99
N PRO A 20 -27.27 -0.73 11.67
CA PRO A 20 -28.17 0.29 11.14
C PRO A 20 -27.58 1.02 9.93
N VAL A 21 -28.46 1.41 9.01
CA VAL A 21 -28.13 2.17 7.78
C VAL A 21 -28.76 3.55 7.84
N TYR A 22 -27.99 4.60 7.60
CA TYR A 22 -28.43 5.99 7.70
C TYR A 22 -28.28 6.79 6.40
N HIS A 23 -27.47 6.30 5.45
CA HIS A 23 -27.21 6.98 4.17
C HIS A 23 -27.13 5.96 3.03
N PRO A 24 -27.66 6.25 1.82
CA PRO A 24 -27.69 5.27 0.73
C PRO A 24 -26.31 4.81 0.25
N HIS A 25 -25.28 5.66 0.34
CA HIS A 25 -23.95 5.43 -0.25
C HIS A 25 -22.81 5.44 0.76
N VAL A 26 -23.10 5.62 2.04
CA VAL A 26 -22.07 5.65 3.10
C VAL A 26 -22.57 4.86 4.30
N SER A 27 -21.77 3.92 4.75
CA SER A 27 -22.02 3.12 5.95
C SER A 27 -20.96 3.40 7.00
N VAL A 28 -21.39 3.81 8.19
CA VAL A 28 -20.51 3.96 9.36
C VAL A 28 -21.03 3.05 10.46
N ILE A 29 -20.28 2.01 10.76
CA ILE A 29 -20.66 0.97 11.70
C ILE A 29 -19.80 1.08 12.96
N HIS A 30 -20.45 1.07 14.12
CA HIS A 30 -19.78 0.87 15.40
C HIS A 30 -20.07 -0.56 15.85
N TYR A 31 -19.04 -1.40 15.90
CA TYR A 31 -19.23 -2.83 16.19
C TYR A 31 -19.83 -3.11 17.56
N ASP A 32 -19.65 -2.21 18.55
CA ASP A 32 -20.25 -2.37 19.88
C ASP A 32 -21.79 -2.26 19.88
N GLU A 33 -22.38 -1.73 18.79
CA GLU A 33 -23.84 -1.65 18.58
C GLU A 33 -24.41 -2.91 17.89
N VAL A 34 -23.52 -3.80 17.45
CA VAL A 34 -23.87 -5.04 16.76
C VAL A 34 -23.56 -6.20 17.69
N GLY A 35 -24.41 -7.23 17.73
CA GLY A 35 -24.13 -8.44 18.49
C GLY A 35 -22.99 -9.27 17.90
N GLU A 36 -22.79 -10.47 18.44
CA GLU A 36 -21.81 -11.39 17.90
C GLU A 36 -22.11 -11.72 16.44
N ILE A 37 -21.13 -11.52 15.57
CA ILE A 37 -21.21 -11.81 14.13
C ILE A 37 -20.27 -12.96 13.75
N ARG A 38 -20.59 -13.62 12.65
CA ARG A 38 -19.72 -14.64 12.05
C ARG A 38 -18.59 -13.97 11.25
N HIS A 39 -17.50 -14.69 11.07
CA HIS A 39 -16.52 -14.34 10.06
C HIS A 39 -17.12 -14.49 8.67
N THR A 40 -16.74 -13.60 7.76
CA THR A 40 -17.00 -13.73 6.32
C THR A 40 -15.80 -13.30 5.52
N LEU A 41 -15.51 -14.03 4.46
CA LEU A 41 -14.50 -13.64 3.47
C LEU A 41 -15.23 -12.85 2.38
N ASN A 42 -14.98 -11.56 2.34
CA ASN A 42 -15.75 -10.61 1.54
C ASN A 42 -14.95 -10.10 0.35
N ARG A 43 -15.61 -9.92 -0.78
CA ARG A 43 -15.07 -9.14 -1.90
C ARG A 43 -15.77 -7.78 -1.94
N PHE A 44 -14.98 -6.71 -1.82
CA PHE A 44 -15.47 -5.35 -1.76
C PHE A 44 -15.42 -4.68 -3.14
N ASN A 45 -16.52 -4.02 -3.53
CA ASN A 45 -16.60 -3.14 -4.70
C ASN A 45 -16.75 -1.66 -4.30
N CYS A 46 -16.62 -1.36 -3.02
CA CYS A 46 -16.59 -0.03 -2.42
C CYS A 46 -15.27 0.21 -1.70
N TYR A 47 -15.00 1.45 -1.29
CA TYR A 47 -13.89 1.79 -0.41
C TYR A 47 -14.25 1.51 1.04
N GLY A 48 -13.26 1.09 1.84
CA GLY A 48 -13.45 0.79 3.24
C GLY A 48 -12.27 1.19 4.11
N ILE A 49 -12.58 1.64 5.33
CA ILE A 49 -11.64 1.85 6.43
C ILE A 49 -12.15 1.02 7.61
N PHE A 50 -11.35 0.09 8.06
CA PHE A 50 -11.62 -0.78 9.20
C PHE A 50 -10.67 -0.43 10.33
N LEU A 51 -11.21 0.07 11.42
CA LEU A 51 -10.48 0.35 12.65
C LEU A 51 -10.99 -0.58 13.74
N GLN A 52 -10.22 -1.62 14.04
CA GLN A 52 -10.59 -2.63 15.03
C GLN A 52 -9.60 -2.62 16.19
N GLN A 53 -10.07 -2.98 17.39
CA GLN A 53 -9.22 -3.12 18.56
C GLN A 53 -8.36 -4.36 18.47
N GLU A 54 -8.94 -5.45 17.97
CA GLU A 54 -8.25 -6.71 17.72
C GLU A 54 -8.70 -7.27 16.38
N PHE A 55 -7.75 -7.70 15.56
CA PHE A 55 -8.05 -8.45 14.35
C PHE A 55 -7.93 -9.95 14.63
N PRO A 56 -8.85 -10.77 14.12
CA PRO A 56 -8.75 -12.22 14.32
C PRO A 56 -7.50 -12.77 13.62
N GLU A 57 -6.81 -13.71 14.31
CA GLU A 57 -5.72 -14.46 13.71
C GLU A 57 -6.12 -15.06 12.36
N GLY A 58 -5.22 -14.97 11.37
CA GLY A 58 -5.46 -15.51 10.05
C GLY A 58 -6.41 -14.67 9.18
N LEU A 59 -6.66 -13.40 9.54
CA LEU A 59 -7.39 -12.47 8.70
C LEU A 59 -6.72 -12.37 7.32
N THR A 60 -7.46 -12.70 6.28
CA THR A 60 -7.03 -12.49 4.89
C THR A 60 -7.36 -11.07 4.45
N TYR A 61 -6.38 -10.42 3.83
CA TYR A 61 -6.53 -9.09 3.28
C TYR A 61 -5.69 -8.98 2.02
N GLY A 62 -6.31 -8.76 0.87
CA GLY A 62 -5.61 -8.82 -0.42
C GLY A 62 -4.96 -10.20 -0.65
N ILE A 63 -3.65 -10.22 -0.79
CA ILE A 63 -2.83 -11.45 -0.99
C ILE A 63 -2.08 -11.90 0.28
N GLY A 64 -2.24 -11.20 1.41
CA GLY A 64 -1.51 -11.46 2.66
C GLY A 64 -2.41 -11.95 3.80
N THR A 65 -1.79 -12.50 4.85
CA THR A 65 -2.43 -12.87 6.10
C THR A 65 -1.93 -11.94 7.21
N TYR A 66 -2.86 -11.39 7.99
CA TYR A 66 -2.56 -10.46 9.08
C TYR A 66 -2.12 -11.22 10.33
N HIS A 67 -1.11 -10.71 11.03
CA HIS A 67 -0.66 -11.16 12.34
C HIS A 67 -0.84 -10.01 13.34
N GLU A 68 -1.34 -10.31 14.52
CA GLU A 68 -1.83 -9.43 15.59
C GLU A 68 -1.13 -8.08 15.80
N GLY A 69 -1.94 -7.05 16.11
CA GLY A 69 -1.51 -5.76 16.64
C GLY A 69 -2.69 -4.93 17.13
N ASP A 70 -2.61 -4.43 18.37
CA ASP A 70 -3.62 -3.56 18.96
C ASP A 70 -3.80 -2.25 18.18
N GLY A 71 -5.05 -1.95 17.78
CA GLY A 71 -5.39 -0.63 17.24
C GLY A 71 -4.93 -0.38 15.82
N SER A 72 -4.91 -1.40 14.97
CA SER A 72 -4.55 -1.26 13.56
C SER A 72 -5.71 -0.75 12.72
N LEU A 73 -5.38 -0.01 11.66
CA LEU A 73 -6.32 0.43 10.65
C LEU A 73 -5.99 -0.22 9.32
N LEU A 74 -7.01 -0.84 8.69
CA LEU A 74 -6.94 -1.41 7.35
C LEU A 74 -7.79 -0.57 6.39
N ALA A 75 -7.25 -0.33 5.20
CA ALA A 75 -7.93 0.37 4.12
C ALA A 75 -8.18 -0.57 2.94
N LEU A 76 -9.39 -0.63 2.43
CA LEU A 76 -9.82 -1.45 1.30
C LEU A 76 -10.21 -0.59 0.11
N SER A 77 -9.79 -0.98 -1.08
CA SER A 77 -10.26 -0.42 -2.35
C SER A 77 -11.15 -1.40 -3.11
N PRO A 78 -11.96 -0.91 -4.07
CA PRO A 78 -12.78 -1.77 -4.92
C PRO A 78 -11.98 -2.89 -5.58
N GLY A 79 -12.53 -4.11 -5.56
CA GLY A 79 -11.91 -5.32 -6.10
C GLY A 79 -11.10 -6.13 -5.09
N GLN A 80 -10.76 -5.58 -3.94
CA GLN A 80 -10.01 -6.29 -2.91
C GLN A 80 -10.87 -7.29 -2.14
N ILE A 81 -10.19 -8.29 -1.58
CA ILE A 81 -10.79 -9.32 -0.71
C ILE A 81 -10.32 -9.06 0.71
N GLY A 82 -11.24 -9.06 1.66
CA GLY A 82 -10.93 -8.90 3.08
C GLY A 82 -11.82 -9.77 3.96
N GLY A 83 -11.34 -10.11 5.14
CA GLY A 83 -12.05 -10.94 6.08
C GLY A 83 -11.39 -12.32 6.29
N LYS A 84 -12.11 -13.20 6.94
CA LYS A 84 -11.72 -14.59 7.20
C LYS A 84 -12.87 -15.50 6.80
N GLN A 85 -12.57 -16.65 6.22
CA GLN A 85 -13.57 -17.64 5.90
C GLN A 85 -14.32 -18.07 7.16
N ASP A 86 -15.63 -18.26 7.03
CA ASP A 86 -16.49 -18.68 8.14
C ASP A 86 -15.98 -20.00 8.75
N ASP A 87 -15.68 -19.97 10.03
CA ASP A 87 -15.24 -21.13 10.82
C ASP A 87 -16.37 -21.66 11.73
N GLY A 88 -17.59 -21.16 11.56
CA GLY A 88 -18.77 -21.52 12.35
C GLY A 88 -18.82 -20.82 13.71
N THR A 89 -17.85 -19.98 14.04
CA THR A 89 -17.82 -19.24 15.31
C THR A 89 -18.40 -17.84 15.16
N ARG A 90 -19.08 -17.36 16.20
CA ARG A 90 -19.50 -15.96 16.32
C ARG A 90 -18.62 -15.26 17.34
N ARG A 91 -18.32 -13.98 17.08
CA ARG A 91 -17.47 -13.17 17.95
C ARG A 91 -18.00 -11.75 18.04
N GLN A 92 -17.84 -11.13 19.21
CA GLN A 92 -18.03 -9.70 19.37
C GLN A 92 -16.78 -8.98 18.83
N TYR A 93 -17.01 -8.06 17.90
CA TYR A 93 -15.99 -7.14 17.41
C TYR A 93 -16.11 -5.79 18.10
N HIS A 94 -15.00 -5.05 18.14
CA HIS A 94 -14.93 -3.71 18.72
C HIS A 94 -14.23 -2.77 17.75
N GLY A 95 -14.75 -1.55 17.62
CA GLY A 95 -14.19 -0.53 16.76
C GLY A 95 -15.15 -0.01 15.71
N TRP A 96 -14.60 0.56 14.62
CA TRP A 96 -15.35 1.28 13.61
C TRP A 96 -15.09 0.75 12.21
N VAL A 97 -16.13 0.79 11.38
CA VAL A 97 -16.03 0.57 9.93
C VAL A 97 -16.64 1.76 9.21
N LEU A 98 -15.93 2.29 8.22
CA LEU A 98 -16.43 3.24 7.25
C LEU A 98 -16.39 2.58 5.88
N LEU A 99 -17.53 2.50 5.20
CA LEU A 99 -17.63 2.10 3.80
C LEU A 99 -18.26 3.24 3.00
N PHE A 100 -17.80 3.46 1.76
CA PHE A 100 -18.40 4.45 0.88
C PHE A 100 -18.26 4.05 -0.59
N ASP A 101 -19.29 4.37 -1.37
CA ASP A 101 -19.40 4.00 -2.78
C ASP A 101 -18.67 4.94 -3.71
N ASN A 102 -18.21 4.42 -4.85
CA ASN A 102 -17.62 5.22 -5.93
C ASN A 102 -18.56 6.33 -6.41
N VAL A 103 -19.86 6.04 -6.49
CA VAL A 103 -20.88 7.00 -6.93
C VAL A 103 -20.92 8.23 -6.02
N PHE A 104 -20.74 8.05 -4.71
CA PHE A 104 -20.79 9.14 -3.74
C PHE A 104 -19.62 10.11 -3.82
N ILE A 105 -18.48 9.63 -4.27
CA ILE A 105 -17.23 10.43 -4.36
C ILE A 105 -16.96 10.96 -5.75
N GLN A 106 -17.70 10.50 -6.77
CA GLN A 106 -17.48 10.90 -8.17
C GLN A 106 -17.63 12.42 -8.35
N GLY A 107 -16.66 13.05 -9.03
CA GLY A 107 -16.61 14.50 -9.24
C GLY A 107 -16.22 15.34 -8.03
N THR A 108 -15.84 14.71 -6.92
CA THR A 108 -15.51 15.39 -5.65
C THR A 108 -14.02 15.51 -5.40
N ALA A 109 -13.65 16.28 -4.37
CA ALA A 109 -12.26 16.38 -3.90
C ALA A 109 -11.69 15.04 -3.41
N ILE A 110 -12.52 14.09 -2.97
CA ILE A 110 -12.08 12.76 -2.56
C ILE A 110 -11.54 12.01 -3.78
N GLU A 111 -12.31 11.96 -4.88
CA GLU A 111 -11.90 11.29 -6.11
C GLU A 111 -10.57 11.84 -6.63
N GLN A 112 -10.40 13.16 -6.63
CA GLN A 112 -9.16 13.82 -7.08
C GLN A 112 -7.93 13.44 -6.24
N LYS A 113 -8.10 13.13 -4.95
CA LYS A 113 -7.02 12.76 -4.03
C LYS A 113 -6.78 11.26 -3.93
N LEU A 114 -7.70 10.41 -4.41
CA LEU A 114 -7.63 8.96 -4.23
C LEU A 114 -6.32 8.34 -4.74
N ASP A 115 -5.84 8.79 -5.90
CA ASP A 115 -4.56 8.31 -6.45
C ASP A 115 -3.36 8.65 -5.56
N GLY A 116 -3.49 9.65 -4.71
CA GLY A 116 -2.48 10.04 -3.72
C GLY A 116 -2.52 9.22 -2.43
N TYR A 117 -3.61 8.50 -2.16
CA TYR A 117 -3.75 7.66 -0.97
C TYR A 117 -3.28 6.23 -1.27
N GLN A 118 -1.96 6.04 -1.33
CA GLN A 118 -1.32 4.76 -1.69
C GLN A 118 -1.70 3.61 -0.77
N PHE A 119 -2.10 3.89 0.48
CA PHE A 119 -2.48 2.89 1.47
C PHE A 119 -3.68 2.02 1.06
N PHE A 120 -4.49 2.43 0.11
CA PHE A 120 -5.52 1.57 -0.49
C PHE A 120 -4.95 0.43 -1.35
N SER A 121 -3.67 0.44 -1.67
CA SER A 121 -2.97 -0.61 -2.43
C SER A 121 -2.03 -1.47 -1.59
N TYR A 122 -1.97 -1.22 -0.27
CA TYR A 122 -1.07 -1.94 0.63
C TYR A 122 -1.60 -3.34 0.98
N ASN A 123 -0.70 -4.20 1.46
CA ASN A 123 -1.06 -5.53 1.96
C ASN A 123 -1.52 -5.46 3.42
N SER A 124 -2.12 -6.54 3.91
CA SER A 124 -2.61 -6.62 5.30
C SER A 124 -1.51 -6.49 6.37
N ASN A 125 -0.31 -7.01 6.08
CA ASN A 125 0.85 -6.87 6.96
C ASN A 125 1.46 -5.45 6.94
N GLU A 126 0.89 -4.55 6.15
CA GLU A 126 1.26 -3.15 6.02
C GLU A 126 0.19 -2.23 6.63
N ALA A 127 -0.63 -2.77 7.55
CA ALA A 127 -1.66 -2.02 8.26
C ALA A 127 -1.04 -0.82 9.00
N LEU A 128 -1.83 0.24 9.12
CA LEU A 128 -1.44 1.40 9.91
C LEU A 128 -1.59 1.09 11.39
N ILE A 129 -0.49 1.14 12.11
CA ILE A 129 -0.45 1.02 13.57
C ILE A 129 -0.60 2.43 14.15
N LEU A 130 -1.71 2.68 14.82
CA LEU A 130 -2.04 3.98 15.40
C LEU A 130 -1.46 4.13 16.81
N THR A 131 -0.91 5.30 17.11
CA THR A 131 -0.68 5.67 18.52
C THR A 131 -2.02 5.87 19.24
N PRO A 132 -2.07 5.85 20.59
CA PRO A 132 -3.28 6.12 21.35
C PRO A 132 -3.95 7.46 20.97
N GLU A 133 -3.16 8.50 20.73
CA GLU A 133 -3.62 9.83 20.33
C GLU A 133 -4.22 9.83 18.91
N GLU A 134 -3.57 9.13 17.97
CA GLU A 134 -4.04 8.98 16.60
C GLU A 134 -5.32 8.17 16.55
N LYS A 135 -5.40 7.10 17.33
CA LYS A 135 -6.62 6.29 17.49
C LYS A 135 -7.78 7.14 17.99
N ASP A 136 -7.57 7.95 19.03
CA ASP A 136 -8.59 8.85 19.57
C ASP A 136 -9.09 9.85 18.52
N ILE A 137 -8.20 10.41 17.69
CA ILE A 137 -8.56 11.31 16.59
C ILE A 137 -9.51 10.61 15.61
N ILE A 138 -9.13 9.41 15.12
CA ILE A 138 -9.96 8.68 14.16
C ILE A 138 -11.30 8.26 14.79
N TYR A 139 -11.30 7.79 16.03
CA TYR A 139 -12.53 7.43 16.75
C TYR A 139 -13.51 8.62 16.84
N ARG A 140 -13.02 9.79 17.21
CA ARG A 140 -13.86 11.00 17.29
C ARG A 140 -14.39 11.42 15.92
N LEU A 141 -13.62 11.29 14.86
CA LEU A 141 -14.05 11.61 13.51
C LEU A 141 -15.12 10.63 13.03
N MET A 142 -14.94 9.32 13.27
CA MET A 142 -15.94 8.29 12.96
C MET A 142 -17.25 8.54 13.72
N ALA A 143 -17.18 8.84 15.02
CA ALA A 143 -18.33 9.15 15.83
C ALA A 143 -19.06 10.41 15.34
N LYS A 144 -18.34 11.46 14.95
CA LYS A 144 -18.93 12.67 14.39
C LYS A 144 -19.58 12.45 13.03
N LEU A 145 -18.91 11.71 12.15
CA LEU A 145 -19.48 11.31 10.86
C LEU A 145 -20.77 10.50 11.07
N ARG A 146 -20.75 9.53 12.01
CA ARG A 146 -21.93 8.76 12.35
C ARG A 146 -23.07 9.64 12.85
N GLN A 147 -22.80 10.55 13.76
CA GLN A 147 -23.79 11.51 14.29
C GLN A 147 -24.41 12.35 13.17
N GLU A 148 -23.60 12.78 12.18
CA GLU A 148 -24.07 13.53 11.01
C GLU A 148 -25.07 12.68 10.21
N LEU A 149 -24.71 11.42 9.92
CA LEU A 149 -25.57 10.50 9.17
C LEU A 149 -26.89 10.20 9.89
N GLU A 150 -26.89 10.10 11.23
CA GLU A 150 -28.08 9.86 12.05
C GLU A 150 -29.08 11.02 12.04
N THR A 151 -28.60 12.24 11.82
CA THR A 151 -29.41 13.45 11.91
C THR A 151 -30.49 13.53 10.82
N GLN A 152 -30.58 12.55 9.90
CA GLN A 152 -31.58 12.40 8.83
C GLN A 152 -31.93 13.73 8.12
N SER A 153 -31.02 14.64 8.02
CA SER A 153 -31.38 15.91 7.43
C SER A 153 -31.19 15.84 5.90
N GLN A 154 -32.31 15.90 5.21
CA GLN A 154 -32.33 16.43 3.83
C GLN A 154 -31.93 17.92 3.83
N SER A 155 -31.07 18.33 4.78
CA SER A 155 -30.61 19.70 4.88
C SER A 155 -29.64 19.99 3.75
N PHE A 156 -29.71 21.19 3.24
CA PHE A 156 -28.77 21.69 2.22
C PHE A 156 -27.34 21.48 2.69
N GLY A 157 -26.53 20.82 1.86
CA GLY A 157 -25.11 20.60 2.12
C GLY A 157 -24.77 19.39 3.02
N HIS A 158 -25.73 18.53 3.38
CA HIS A 158 -25.48 17.33 4.20
C HIS A 158 -24.41 16.42 3.58
N ASP A 159 -24.56 16.05 2.32
CA ASP A 159 -23.59 15.20 1.62
C ASP A 159 -22.19 15.83 1.56
N ASP A 160 -22.08 17.14 1.45
CA ASP A 160 -20.80 17.82 1.44
C ASP A 160 -20.12 17.76 2.81
N ILE A 161 -20.87 17.84 3.90
CA ILE A 161 -20.35 17.64 5.27
C ILE A 161 -19.85 16.19 5.41
N VAL A 162 -20.64 15.22 4.97
CA VAL A 162 -20.25 13.80 4.99
C VAL A 162 -18.96 13.57 4.20
N ARG A 163 -18.86 14.11 2.97
CA ARG A 163 -17.66 14.05 2.14
C ARG A 163 -16.45 14.68 2.82
N ASN A 164 -16.62 15.82 3.48
CA ASN A 164 -15.55 16.51 4.19
C ASN A 164 -15.04 15.68 5.39
N TYR A 165 -15.91 14.99 6.13
CA TYR A 165 -15.48 14.06 7.18
C TYR A 165 -14.71 12.87 6.61
N ILE A 166 -15.18 12.26 5.52
CA ILE A 166 -14.47 11.16 4.84
C ILE A 166 -13.09 11.65 4.41
N LEU A 167 -13.02 12.80 3.72
CA LEU A 167 -11.76 13.38 3.26
C LEU A 167 -10.78 13.63 4.41
N LEU A 168 -11.29 14.17 5.53
CA LEU A 168 -10.47 14.43 6.72
C LEU A 168 -9.93 13.13 7.34
N ILE A 169 -10.74 12.08 7.41
CA ILE A 169 -10.31 10.76 7.89
C ILE A 169 -9.19 10.23 6.99
N LEU A 170 -9.35 10.29 5.67
CA LEU A 170 -8.34 9.83 4.72
C LEU A 170 -7.04 10.64 4.79
N ASP A 171 -7.14 11.97 4.94
CA ASP A 171 -5.97 12.84 5.12
C ASP A 171 -5.22 12.52 6.43
N TYR A 172 -5.93 12.20 7.53
CA TYR A 172 -5.29 11.74 8.77
C TYR A 172 -4.62 10.37 8.59
N CYS A 173 -5.29 9.41 7.96
CA CYS A 173 -4.69 8.11 7.66
C CYS A 173 -3.38 8.28 6.87
N ASN A 174 -3.39 9.10 5.83
CA ASN A 174 -2.20 9.40 5.02
C ASN A 174 -1.07 10.00 5.87
N ARG A 175 -1.39 10.99 6.72
CA ARG A 175 -0.44 11.60 7.64
C ARG A 175 0.18 10.59 8.61
N PHE A 176 -0.62 9.67 9.15
CA PHE A 176 -0.17 8.68 10.11
C PHE A 176 0.68 7.59 9.46
N TYR A 177 0.39 7.20 8.21
CA TYR A 177 1.29 6.36 7.43
C TYR A 177 2.66 7.02 7.22
N PHE A 178 2.71 8.32 6.92
CA PHE A 178 3.99 9.05 6.82
C PHE A 178 4.77 9.03 8.13
N ARG A 179 4.12 9.16 9.29
CA ARG A 179 4.78 9.01 10.59
C ARG A 179 5.36 7.59 10.74
N GLN A 180 4.53 6.56 10.47
CA GLN A 180 4.97 5.15 10.57
C GLN A 180 6.18 4.88 9.66
N PHE A 181 6.20 5.39 8.44
CA PHE A 181 7.34 5.23 7.53
C PHE A 181 8.61 5.90 8.07
N LYS A 182 8.50 7.09 8.64
CA LYS A 182 9.65 7.78 9.26
C LYS A 182 10.22 7.01 10.44
N GLU A 183 9.37 6.45 11.29
CA GLU A 183 9.80 5.61 12.42
C GLU A 183 10.50 4.35 11.92
N MET A 184 9.91 3.65 10.95
CA MET A 184 10.54 2.49 10.31
C MET A 184 11.86 2.84 9.62
N ALA A 185 11.96 3.99 8.97
CA ALA A 185 13.19 4.46 8.36
C ALA A 185 14.25 4.84 9.42
N ALA A 186 13.84 5.38 10.56
CA ALA A 186 14.74 5.72 11.67
C ALA A 186 15.24 4.48 12.44
N GLU A 187 14.38 3.47 12.59
CA GLU A 187 14.75 2.17 13.17
C GLU A 187 15.49 1.27 12.17
N GLY A 188 15.36 1.54 10.89
CA GLY A 188 15.66 0.64 9.82
C GLY A 188 16.74 1.07 8.84
N SER A 189 17.99 1.10 9.28
CA SER A 189 19.07 0.65 8.38
C SER A 189 18.80 -0.76 7.81
N ASP A 190 17.87 -1.51 8.37
CA ASP A 190 17.56 -2.90 7.99
C ASP A 190 16.87 -3.02 6.63
N ILE A 191 15.84 -2.25 6.32
CA ILE A 191 15.11 -2.39 5.04
C ILE A 191 16.00 -2.03 3.84
N LEU A 192 16.87 -1.02 3.99
CA LEU A 192 17.82 -0.65 2.95
C LEU A 192 18.89 -1.71 2.76
N SER A 193 19.43 -2.23 3.87
CA SER A 193 20.42 -3.32 3.84
C SER A 193 19.81 -4.57 3.21
N ARG A 194 18.59 -4.93 3.56
CA ARG A 194 17.85 -6.05 2.94
C ARG A 194 17.57 -5.79 1.46
N PHE A 195 17.19 -4.58 1.08
CA PHE A 195 16.97 -4.23 -0.33
C PHE A 195 18.28 -4.34 -1.14
N GLN A 196 19.41 -3.85 -0.61
CA GLN A 196 20.72 -4.01 -1.22
C GLN A 196 21.12 -5.48 -1.34
N GLN A 197 20.80 -6.29 -0.32
CA GLN A 197 21.05 -7.73 -0.35
C GLN A 197 20.21 -8.41 -1.43
N VAL A 198 18.91 -8.11 -1.54
CA VAL A 198 18.04 -8.63 -2.60
C VAL A 198 18.60 -8.34 -3.99
N LEU A 199 19.06 -7.11 -4.23
CA LEU A 199 19.69 -6.73 -5.51
C LEU A 199 21.01 -7.47 -5.75
N THR A 200 21.82 -7.66 -4.71
CA THR A 200 23.07 -8.40 -4.79
C THR A 200 22.81 -9.87 -5.11
N ASP A 201 21.88 -10.49 -4.41
CA ASP A 201 21.50 -11.90 -4.59
C ASP A 201 20.90 -12.15 -5.97
N TYR A 202 20.09 -11.21 -6.49
CA TYR A 202 19.55 -11.27 -7.85
C TYR A 202 20.64 -11.51 -8.90
N TYR A 203 21.73 -10.75 -8.82
CA TYR A 203 22.87 -10.90 -9.74
C TYR A 203 23.78 -12.07 -9.40
N THR A 204 23.93 -12.41 -8.12
CA THR A 204 24.75 -13.55 -7.69
C THR A 204 24.14 -14.89 -8.14
N HIS A 205 22.81 -15.00 -8.06
CA HIS A 205 22.08 -16.18 -8.55
C HIS A 205 21.84 -16.18 -10.06
N GLY A 206 22.29 -15.14 -10.79
CA GLY A 206 22.20 -15.07 -12.25
C GLY A 206 20.77 -14.86 -12.78
N LEU A 207 19.84 -14.38 -11.95
CA LEU A 207 18.43 -14.19 -12.31
C LEU A 207 18.24 -13.19 -13.47
N GLN A 208 19.14 -12.22 -13.61
CA GLN A 208 19.13 -11.27 -14.71
C GLN A 208 19.27 -11.92 -16.09
N LYS A 209 19.85 -13.10 -16.18
CA LYS A 209 20.00 -13.83 -17.45
C LYS A 209 18.66 -14.37 -17.97
N THR A 210 17.72 -14.63 -17.05
CA THR A 210 16.41 -15.19 -17.38
C THR A 210 15.33 -14.12 -17.37
N TYR A 211 15.38 -13.20 -16.41
CA TYR A 211 14.30 -12.25 -16.15
C TYR A 211 14.65 -10.79 -16.49
N GLY A 212 15.86 -10.54 -16.97
CA GLY A 212 16.32 -9.18 -17.27
C GLY A 212 16.68 -8.37 -16.01
N LEU A 213 16.43 -7.07 -16.04
CA LEU A 213 16.71 -6.20 -14.90
C LEU A 213 15.77 -6.49 -13.70
N PRO A 214 16.26 -6.37 -12.45
CA PRO A 214 15.39 -6.49 -11.27
C PRO A 214 14.29 -5.44 -11.31
N SER A 215 13.05 -5.88 -11.08
CA SER A 215 11.90 -5.00 -11.03
C SER A 215 11.56 -4.59 -9.60
N VAL A 216 10.91 -3.42 -9.44
CA VAL A 216 10.38 -2.98 -8.14
C VAL A 216 9.46 -4.03 -7.53
N LYS A 217 8.61 -4.67 -8.37
CA LYS A 217 7.69 -5.73 -7.93
C LYS A 217 8.45 -6.94 -7.38
N TYR A 218 9.52 -7.37 -8.03
CA TYR A 218 10.38 -8.45 -7.56
C TYR A 218 11.01 -8.12 -6.20
N CYS A 219 11.65 -6.95 -6.10
CA CYS A 219 12.30 -6.53 -4.85
C CYS A 219 11.32 -6.40 -3.68
N ALA A 220 10.14 -5.83 -3.92
CA ALA A 220 9.08 -5.76 -2.94
C ALA A 220 8.62 -7.15 -2.49
N SER A 221 8.43 -8.08 -3.44
CA SER A 221 8.03 -9.47 -3.14
C SER A 221 9.04 -10.20 -2.27
N GLU A 222 10.35 -10.07 -2.57
CA GLU A 222 11.42 -10.68 -1.76
C GLU A 222 11.49 -10.11 -0.34
N LEU A 223 11.02 -8.88 -0.16
CA LEU A 223 10.91 -8.22 1.14
C LEU A 223 9.56 -8.47 1.83
N CYS A 224 8.67 -9.25 1.21
CA CYS A 224 7.29 -9.49 1.67
C CYS A 224 6.44 -8.21 1.78
N LEU A 225 6.69 -7.22 0.90
CA LEU A 225 6.01 -5.93 0.85
C LEU A 225 5.21 -5.76 -0.44
N SER A 226 4.16 -4.92 -0.40
CA SER A 226 3.53 -4.42 -1.62
C SER A 226 4.45 -3.43 -2.35
N PRO A 227 4.38 -3.34 -3.69
CA PRO A 227 5.18 -2.36 -4.43
C PRO A 227 4.91 -0.91 -4.02
N GLY A 228 3.67 -0.57 -3.63
CA GLY A 228 3.30 0.76 -3.16
C GLY A 228 3.96 1.10 -1.83
N TYR A 229 3.77 0.24 -0.82
CA TYR A 229 4.36 0.39 0.51
C TYR A 229 5.89 0.43 0.46
N PHE A 230 6.51 -0.50 -0.29
CA PHE A 230 7.95 -0.49 -0.54
C PHE A 230 8.41 0.81 -1.21
N GLY A 231 7.62 1.33 -2.18
CA GLY A 231 7.90 2.60 -2.85
C GLY A 231 7.94 3.79 -1.91
N ASP A 232 6.99 3.84 -0.98
CA ASP A 232 6.88 4.94 -0.03
C ASP A 232 7.96 4.90 1.04
N ILE A 233 8.26 3.71 1.61
CA ILE A 233 9.38 3.53 2.55
C ILE A 233 10.71 3.96 1.92
N ILE A 234 11.04 3.49 0.72
CA ILE A 234 12.32 3.80 0.07
C ILE A 234 12.40 5.29 -0.28
N ARG A 235 11.29 5.90 -0.72
CA ARG A 235 11.27 7.34 -1.03
C ARG A 235 11.47 8.19 0.22
N ASP A 236 10.86 7.82 1.34
CA ASP A 236 11.05 8.53 2.61
C ASP A 236 12.47 8.37 3.16
N ALA A 237 13.03 7.15 3.09
CA ALA A 237 14.36 6.85 3.60
C ALA A 237 15.50 7.46 2.76
N LEU A 238 15.37 7.51 1.42
CA LEU A 238 16.46 7.88 0.50
C LEU A 238 16.19 9.16 -0.30
N GLY A 239 14.96 9.67 -0.33
CA GLY A 239 14.56 10.78 -1.19
C GLY A 239 14.48 10.43 -2.68
N GLU A 240 14.62 9.13 -3.05
CA GLU A 240 14.53 8.65 -4.42
C GLU A 240 13.61 7.44 -4.55
N SER A 241 13.09 7.18 -5.76
CA SER A 241 12.22 6.03 -5.97
C SER A 241 13.01 4.71 -5.98
N PRO A 242 12.40 3.54 -5.61
CA PRO A 242 13.05 2.24 -5.74
C PRO A 242 13.55 1.95 -7.16
N LYS A 243 12.85 2.45 -8.18
CA LYS A 243 13.23 2.32 -9.59
C LYS A 243 14.53 3.07 -9.89
N ASP A 244 14.69 4.28 -9.33
CA ASP A 244 15.89 5.07 -9.49
C ASP A 244 17.07 4.43 -8.74
N TYR A 245 16.80 3.94 -7.54
CA TYR A 245 17.80 3.21 -6.75
C TYR A 245 18.31 1.95 -7.49
N ILE A 246 17.40 1.11 -8.02
CA ILE A 246 17.76 -0.06 -8.84
C ILE A 246 18.61 0.38 -10.04
N ARG A 247 18.22 1.43 -10.74
CA ARG A 247 18.96 1.96 -11.88
C ARG A 247 20.38 2.39 -11.48
N ASN A 248 20.52 3.11 -10.37
CA ASN A 248 21.81 3.54 -9.84
C ASN A 248 22.69 2.35 -9.45
N PHE A 249 22.11 1.32 -8.82
CA PHE A 249 22.79 0.07 -8.50
C PHE A 249 23.31 -0.65 -9.76
N VAL A 250 22.48 -0.77 -10.80
CA VAL A 250 22.87 -1.38 -12.08
C VAL A 250 24.00 -0.59 -12.76
N VAL A 251 23.92 0.75 -12.72
CA VAL A 251 24.98 1.61 -13.28
C VAL A 251 26.28 1.46 -12.51
N LEU A 252 26.25 1.32 -11.18
CA LEU A 252 27.45 1.09 -10.39
C LEU A 252 28.13 -0.25 -10.78
N ARG A 253 27.35 -1.32 -10.93
CA ARG A 253 27.85 -2.61 -11.44
C ARG A 253 28.41 -2.48 -12.86
N ALA A 254 27.71 -1.74 -13.73
CA ALA A 254 28.19 -1.46 -15.09
C ALA A 254 29.58 -0.81 -15.10
N LYS A 255 29.75 0.22 -14.26
CA LYS A 255 31.09 0.90 -14.15
C LYS A 255 32.19 -0.08 -13.78
N ASN A 256 31.93 -0.98 -12.81
CA ASN A 256 32.92 -1.98 -12.40
C ASN A 256 33.26 -2.97 -13.54
N LEU A 257 32.26 -3.45 -14.28
CA LEU A 257 32.43 -4.34 -15.42
C LEU A 257 33.17 -3.66 -16.60
N ILE A 258 32.87 -2.39 -16.88
CA ILE A 258 33.55 -1.59 -17.90
C ILE A 258 35.05 -1.42 -17.53
N LEU A 259 35.33 -1.09 -16.27
CA LEU A 259 36.71 -0.90 -15.78
C LEU A 259 37.51 -2.21 -15.75
N SER A 260 36.86 -3.36 -15.62
CA SER A 260 37.51 -4.67 -15.76
C SER A 260 37.91 -5.02 -17.21
N GLY A 261 37.57 -4.15 -18.18
CA GLY A 261 37.96 -4.30 -19.58
C GLY A 261 36.97 -5.12 -20.43
N LYS A 262 35.79 -5.42 -19.91
CA LYS A 262 34.75 -6.12 -20.69
C LYS A 262 34.22 -5.26 -21.84
N ALA A 263 33.89 -5.89 -22.95
CA ALA A 263 33.28 -5.20 -24.07
C ALA A 263 31.85 -4.71 -23.69
N ILE A 264 31.46 -3.53 -24.18
CA ILE A 264 30.18 -2.90 -23.82
C ILE A 264 28.96 -3.81 -24.08
N VAL A 265 29.03 -4.62 -25.15
CA VAL A 265 27.97 -5.61 -25.47
C VAL A 265 27.90 -6.69 -24.39
N GLN A 266 29.02 -7.21 -23.92
CA GLN A 266 29.11 -8.21 -22.86
C GLN A 266 28.63 -7.64 -21.53
N VAL A 267 28.96 -6.37 -21.23
CA VAL A 267 28.45 -5.68 -20.04
C VAL A 267 26.92 -5.59 -20.06
N ALA A 268 26.34 -5.21 -21.20
CA ALA A 268 24.88 -5.13 -21.35
C ALA A 268 24.21 -6.50 -21.12
N GLU A 269 24.74 -7.56 -21.71
CA GLU A 269 24.25 -8.93 -21.58
C GLU A 269 24.38 -9.42 -20.12
N GLU A 270 25.52 -9.19 -19.48
CA GLU A 270 25.79 -9.62 -18.10
C GLU A 270 24.88 -8.90 -17.07
N LEU A 271 24.43 -7.69 -17.41
CA LEU A 271 23.52 -6.91 -16.60
C LEU A 271 22.03 -7.27 -16.85
N GLY A 272 21.73 -8.08 -17.87
CA GLY A 272 20.37 -8.51 -18.19
C GLY A 272 19.65 -7.62 -19.20
N PHE A 273 20.35 -6.86 -20.02
CA PHE A 273 19.76 -6.10 -21.12
C PHE A 273 19.64 -6.99 -22.36
N GLU A 274 18.46 -7.10 -22.90
CA GLU A 274 18.21 -7.79 -24.17
C GLU A 274 18.89 -7.09 -25.35
N TYR A 275 18.92 -5.73 -25.31
CA TYR A 275 19.52 -4.90 -26.36
C TYR A 275 20.58 -3.96 -25.78
N PRO A 276 21.83 -3.99 -26.28
CA PRO A 276 22.92 -3.13 -25.80
C PRO A 276 22.63 -1.62 -25.90
N GLN A 277 21.77 -1.22 -26.86
CA GLN A 277 21.35 0.17 -27.00
C GLN A 277 20.50 0.67 -25.82
N HIS A 278 19.69 -0.20 -25.20
CA HIS A 278 18.92 0.16 -24.00
C HIS A 278 19.84 0.40 -22.80
N PHE A 279 20.87 -0.44 -22.65
CA PHE A 279 21.92 -0.24 -21.67
C PHE A 279 22.64 1.11 -21.89
N THR A 280 23.12 1.36 -23.11
CA THR A 280 23.84 2.60 -23.46
C THR A 280 23.00 3.84 -23.14
N ARG A 281 21.71 3.83 -23.49
CA ARG A 281 20.77 4.92 -23.22
C ARG A 281 20.57 5.12 -21.72
N MET A 282 20.32 4.03 -20.96
CA MET A 282 20.14 4.09 -19.51
C MET A 282 21.41 4.63 -18.83
N PHE A 283 22.60 4.11 -19.18
CA PHE A 283 23.87 4.53 -18.62
C PHE A 283 24.12 6.02 -18.88
N LYS A 284 23.91 6.48 -20.13
CA LYS A 284 24.06 7.90 -20.50
C LYS A 284 23.08 8.80 -19.75
N ASN A 285 21.81 8.40 -19.64
CA ASN A 285 20.80 9.18 -18.93
C ASN A 285 21.12 9.32 -17.44
N THR A 286 21.76 8.32 -16.84
CA THR A 286 22.09 8.31 -15.41
C THR A 286 23.43 8.99 -15.10
N THR A 287 24.43 8.87 -16.00
CA THR A 287 25.80 9.34 -15.74
C THR A 287 26.19 10.60 -16.53
N GLY A 288 25.38 11.00 -17.51
CA GLY A 288 25.66 12.10 -18.42
C GLY A 288 26.59 11.74 -19.58
N MET A 289 27.18 10.53 -19.61
CA MET A 289 28.12 10.09 -20.64
C MET A 289 27.82 8.64 -21.08
N THR A 290 28.23 8.30 -22.31
CA THR A 290 28.11 6.91 -22.78
C THR A 290 29.10 5.98 -22.05
N PRO A 291 28.85 4.65 -22.04
CA PRO A 291 29.75 3.67 -21.45
C PRO A 291 31.20 3.77 -22.04
N ARG A 292 31.33 4.09 -23.34
CA ARG A 292 32.60 4.25 -24.01
C ARG A 292 33.35 5.54 -23.57
N GLU A 293 32.64 6.66 -23.55
CA GLU A 293 33.18 7.93 -23.02
C GLU A 293 33.63 7.78 -21.56
N PHE A 294 32.87 7.05 -20.75
CA PHE A 294 33.23 6.73 -19.36
C PHE A 294 34.54 5.95 -19.30
N PHE A 295 34.69 4.88 -20.09
CA PHE A 295 35.93 4.09 -20.16
C PHE A 295 37.13 4.92 -20.59
N ASP A 296 36.96 5.69 -21.68
CA ASP A 296 38.06 6.51 -22.24
C ASP A 296 38.51 7.61 -21.26
N ASN A 297 37.60 8.20 -20.51
CA ASN A 297 37.89 9.22 -19.49
C ASN A 297 38.65 8.65 -18.29
N GLN A 298 38.39 7.39 -17.90
CA GLN A 298 39.09 6.75 -16.78
C GLN A 298 40.52 6.29 -17.17
N ARG A 299 40.80 6.04 -18.44
CA ARG A 299 42.14 5.69 -18.94
C ARG A 299 43.05 6.89 -19.10
N LYS A 300 42.52 8.10 -19.13
CA LYS A 300 43.27 9.36 -19.24
C LYS A 300 43.69 9.95 -17.89
N LYS A 301 43.15 9.40 -16.77
CA LYS A 301 43.56 9.71 -15.40
C LYS A 301 44.60 8.72 -14.91
#